data_9e0636e653e18cfd032a2f2ba609744d
#
_entry.id   9e0636e653e18cfd032a2f2ba609744d
#
_cell.length_a   1.000
_cell.length_b   1.000
_cell.length_c   1.000
_cell.angle_alpha   90.00
_cell.angle_beta   90.00
_cell.angle_gamma   90.00
#
_symmetry.space_group_name_H-M   'P 1'
#
loop_
_entity.id
_entity.type
_entity.pdbx_description
1 polymer ?
#
loop_
_entity_poly.entity_id
_entity_poly.type
_entity_poly.pdbx_seq_one_letter_code
_entity_poly.pdbx_strand_id
1 'polypeptide(L)'
;MEYNLADLFESVVDVVPDREALVYVDHPGTGAERRLTYAELDTAANRIAHHLLDSGLKAGEHLGLHLYNGIEYLQTVLACLKARLVPVNVNYRYVEEELVYLYNDADLAALVFEGEFTERVAAALPQTTKLRHLIRVGEAPEGAPEPSVAPVPYADAEAAGSPGRGFPPRSPDDLFIIYTGGTTGMPKGVMWRAEDLFFAGLFGGEPSGEPVKRPEELAERVAARGAGLTFFPAPPLMHGTSTLTSFIAFNYGQRVVIHRKYAPEEVLRTIEKEKVSSVSLVGDAMLRPLIDALNGPLKGTDLSSLFSVSSSGAIMSETVRAEFQRLVPNVLLLNNFGSSESGSNGRATDDSGPEKGFRLEVNDRTQVVDPVTHEPVAVGEPGRLAQRGHVPLGYYNDPGKTAETFFQKGTERWVLLGDMATVDEQGIVTVLGRGSQCINTGGEKVYPEEVEQALKSHPDVYDALVAGVPDPTWGSHVAAVVQVREGAQAPSLDQIQSHCRTRLAGYKIPRQLVIAPAIQRSPSGKADYRWAKAVATEADTA
;
A
#
# COMPACT_ATOMS: atom_id res chain seq x y z
N MET A 1 -2.41 27.01 -13.76
CA MET A 1 -2.46 25.92 -12.75
C MET A 1 -1.13 25.18 -12.77
N GLU A 2 -0.67 24.65 -11.65
CA GLU A 2 0.55 23.85 -11.54
C GLU A 2 0.20 22.41 -11.18
N TYR A 3 1.19 21.49 -11.20
CA TYR A 3 0.98 20.10 -10.80
C TYR A 3 0.90 19.96 -9.26
N ASN A 4 -0.10 20.60 -8.65
CA ASN A 4 -0.46 20.44 -7.26
C ASN A 4 -1.68 19.52 -7.13
N LEU A 5 -1.66 18.56 -6.19
CA LEU A 5 -2.70 17.54 -6.09
C LEU A 5 -4.08 18.10 -5.76
N ALA A 6 -4.18 19.19 -4.99
CA ALA A 6 -5.45 19.84 -4.70
C ALA A 6 -5.98 20.62 -5.91
N ASP A 7 -5.11 21.34 -6.64
CA ASP A 7 -5.51 22.07 -7.84
C ASP A 7 -5.99 21.12 -8.94
N LEU A 8 -5.30 19.99 -9.11
CA LEU A 8 -5.68 18.94 -10.04
C LEU A 8 -7.05 18.33 -9.67
N PHE A 9 -7.27 18.01 -8.38
CA PHE A 9 -8.57 17.53 -7.92
C PHE A 9 -9.69 18.56 -8.14
N GLU A 10 -9.47 19.82 -7.77
CA GLU A 10 -10.44 20.91 -7.97
C GLU A 10 -10.78 21.10 -9.46
N SER A 11 -9.81 20.94 -10.35
CA SER A 11 -10.06 21.02 -11.80
C SER A 11 -10.97 19.89 -12.32
N VAL A 12 -10.87 18.70 -11.70
CA VAL A 12 -11.79 17.59 -11.98
C VAL A 12 -13.20 17.90 -11.46
N VAL A 13 -13.29 18.41 -10.22
CA VAL A 13 -14.60 18.83 -9.64
C VAL A 13 -15.31 19.83 -10.54
N ASP A 14 -14.57 20.79 -11.10
CA ASP A 14 -15.16 21.85 -11.95
C ASP A 14 -15.82 21.32 -13.23
N VAL A 15 -15.38 20.19 -13.73
CA VAL A 15 -15.94 19.60 -14.98
C VAL A 15 -16.93 18.45 -14.73
N VAL A 16 -16.93 17.84 -13.53
CA VAL A 16 -17.85 16.73 -13.19
C VAL A 16 -18.43 16.86 -11.77
N PRO A 17 -18.97 18.04 -11.36
CA PRO A 17 -19.36 18.31 -9.98
C PRO A 17 -20.43 17.35 -9.44
N ASP A 18 -21.40 16.99 -10.27
CA ASP A 18 -22.55 16.15 -9.88
C ASP A 18 -22.27 14.65 -10.00
N ARG A 19 -21.10 14.27 -10.52
CA ARG A 19 -20.72 12.86 -10.63
C ARG A 19 -20.43 12.31 -9.24
N GLU A 20 -20.88 11.08 -8.96
CA GLU A 20 -20.58 10.40 -7.70
C GLU A 20 -19.07 10.12 -7.60
N ALA A 21 -18.43 10.61 -6.53
CA ALA A 21 -16.99 10.48 -6.30
C ALA A 21 -16.66 9.36 -5.31
N LEU A 22 -17.42 9.28 -4.20
CA LEU A 22 -17.08 8.42 -3.06
C LEU A 22 -18.33 7.76 -2.48
N VAL A 23 -18.27 6.44 -2.32
CA VAL A 23 -19.26 5.64 -1.61
C VAL A 23 -18.57 4.96 -0.44
N TYR A 24 -19.07 5.20 0.75
CA TYR A 24 -18.64 4.52 1.95
C TYR A 24 -19.73 3.55 2.40
N VAL A 25 -19.35 2.29 2.52
CA VAL A 25 -20.19 1.23 3.06
C VAL A 25 -19.68 0.90 4.45
N ASP A 26 -20.48 1.23 5.48
CA ASP A 26 -20.18 0.88 6.85
C ASP A 26 -20.30 -0.64 7.05
N HIS A 27 -20.09 -1.10 8.27
CA HIS A 27 -20.03 -2.52 8.59
C HIS A 27 -21.23 -3.31 8.03
N PRO A 28 -21.01 -4.56 7.57
CA PRO A 28 -22.06 -5.47 7.11
C PRO A 28 -23.23 -5.54 8.10
N GLY A 29 -24.44 -5.33 7.62
CA GLY A 29 -25.67 -5.44 8.40
C GLY A 29 -26.14 -4.17 9.10
N THR A 30 -25.37 -3.08 9.16
CA THR A 30 -25.86 -1.80 9.68
C THR A 30 -26.65 -1.01 8.62
N GLY A 31 -26.41 -1.28 7.35
CA GLY A 31 -27.06 -0.59 6.22
C GLY A 31 -26.68 0.89 6.08
N ALA A 32 -25.75 1.37 6.91
CA ALA A 32 -25.28 2.74 6.80
C ALA A 32 -24.38 2.89 5.58
N GLU A 33 -24.86 3.64 4.60
CA GLU A 33 -24.17 3.95 3.37
C GLU A 33 -24.18 5.47 3.20
N ARG A 34 -23.01 6.03 2.89
CA ARG A 34 -22.86 7.46 2.61
C ARG A 34 -22.29 7.63 1.23
N ARG A 35 -22.87 8.52 0.45
CA ARG A 35 -22.48 8.83 -0.92
C ARG A 35 -22.19 10.30 -1.04
N LEU A 36 -21.12 10.64 -1.73
CA LEU A 36 -20.74 12.03 -2.02
C LEU A 36 -20.45 12.18 -3.51
N THR A 37 -20.97 13.24 -4.09
CA THR A 37 -20.53 13.74 -5.39
C THR A 37 -19.16 14.41 -5.28
N TYR A 38 -18.54 14.71 -6.42
CA TYR A 38 -17.28 15.47 -6.44
C TYR A 38 -17.44 16.84 -5.77
N ALA A 39 -18.53 17.55 -6.02
CA ALA A 39 -18.80 18.85 -5.40
C ALA A 39 -19.02 18.75 -3.88
N GLU A 40 -19.72 17.73 -3.41
CA GLU A 40 -19.93 17.51 -1.98
C GLU A 40 -18.63 17.14 -1.26
N LEU A 41 -17.81 16.27 -1.85
CA LEU A 41 -16.49 15.90 -1.31
C LEU A 41 -15.56 17.10 -1.26
N ASP A 42 -15.53 17.93 -2.32
CA ASP A 42 -14.76 19.17 -2.38
C ASP A 42 -15.18 20.16 -1.29
N THR A 43 -16.49 20.39 -1.17
CA THR A 43 -17.08 21.28 -0.16
C THR A 43 -16.75 20.83 1.26
N ALA A 44 -16.89 19.54 1.54
CA ALA A 44 -16.58 18.96 2.83
C ALA A 44 -15.08 19.09 3.17
N ALA A 45 -14.20 18.83 2.20
CA ALA A 45 -12.77 19.04 2.35
C ALA A 45 -12.40 20.53 2.57
N ASN A 46 -13.08 21.46 1.87
CA ASN A 46 -12.89 22.90 2.08
C ASN A 46 -13.20 23.31 3.53
N ARG A 47 -14.30 22.79 4.10
CA ARG A 47 -14.71 23.07 5.48
C ARG A 47 -13.65 22.64 6.49
N ILE A 48 -13.15 21.41 6.37
CA ILE A 48 -12.08 20.91 7.23
C ILE A 48 -10.78 21.73 7.03
N ALA A 49 -10.42 22.06 5.80
CA ALA A 49 -9.23 22.87 5.51
C ALA A 49 -9.29 24.24 6.18
N HIS A 50 -10.43 24.94 6.09
CA HIS A 50 -10.63 26.23 6.76
C HIS A 50 -10.59 26.09 8.27
N HIS A 51 -11.25 25.08 8.85
CA HIS A 51 -11.17 24.81 10.30
C HIS A 51 -9.72 24.65 10.76
N LEU A 52 -8.91 23.88 10.01
CA LEU A 52 -7.49 23.66 10.35
C LEU A 52 -6.69 24.97 10.31
N LEU A 53 -6.89 25.80 9.30
CA LEU A 53 -6.23 27.11 9.19
C LEU A 53 -6.70 28.08 10.29
N ASP A 54 -8.00 28.14 10.58
CA ASP A 54 -8.59 28.96 11.64
C ASP A 54 -8.13 28.52 13.03
N SER A 55 -7.78 27.23 13.20
CA SER A 55 -7.15 26.68 14.41
C SER A 55 -5.66 27.06 14.54
N GLY A 56 -5.12 27.84 13.61
CA GLY A 56 -3.75 28.38 13.65
C GLY A 56 -2.69 27.46 13.05
N LEU A 57 -3.08 26.41 12.32
CA LEU A 57 -2.16 25.58 11.54
C LEU A 57 -1.65 26.36 10.34
N LYS A 58 -0.39 26.15 9.98
CA LYS A 58 0.30 26.87 8.89
C LYS A 58 0.75 25.92 7.80
N ALA A 59 0.89 26.44 6.58
CA ALA A 59 1.43 25.70 5.45
C ALA A 59 2.75 24.99 5.83
N GLY A 60 2.87 23.74 5.44
CA GLY A 60 4.01 22.87 5.74
C GLY A 60 3.95 22.18 7.11
N GLU A 61 2.98 22.50 7.98
CA GLU A 61 2.79 21.72 9.21
C GLU A 61 2.12 20.37 8.93
N HIS A 62 2.47 19.37 9.73
CA HIS A 62 2.06 18.00 9.51
C HIS A 62 0.81 17.63 10.32
N LEU A 63 -0.10 16.91 9.65
CA LEU A 63 -1.32 16.40 10.25
C LEU A 63 -1.35 14.88 10.14
N GLY A 64 -1.47 14.19 11.28
CA GLY A 64 -1.60 12.74 11.35
C GLY A 64 -3.03 12.27 11.10
N LEU A 65 -3.18 11.19 10.33
CA LEU A 65 -4.45 10.50 10.09
C LEU A 65 -4.42 9.14 10.79
N HIS A 66 -4.96 9.07 12.01
CA HIS A 66 -5.04 7.85 12.82
C HIS A 66 -6.48 7.31 12.77
N LEU A 67 -6.87 6.85 11.57
CA LEU A 67 -8.24 6.51 11.22
C LEU A 67 -8.31 5.11 10.58
N TYR A 68 -9.47 4.49 10.70
CA TYR A 68 -9.89 3.44 9.77
C TYR A 68 -10.22 4.02 8.39
N ASN A 69 -10.59 3.17 7.43
CA ASN A 69 -11.14 3.67 6.18
C ASN A 69 -12.48 4.35 6.45
N GLY A 70 -12.64 5.53 5.92
CA GLY A 70 -13.85 6.34 6.04
C GLY A 70 -13.81 7.53 5.09
N ILE A 71 -14.94 8.20 4.96
CA ILE A 71 -15.02 9.45 4.19
C ILE A 71 -14.07 10.47 4.81
N GLU A 72 -14.02 10.54 6.12
CA GLU A 72 -13.21 11.46 6.92
C GLU A 72 -11.71 11.31 6.62
N TYR A 73 -11.24 10.10 6.29
CA TYR A 73 -9.85 9.89 5.89
C TYR A 73 -9.52 10.64 4.59
N LEU A 74 -10.25 10.34 3.50
CA LEU A 74 -10.00 10.95 2.19
C LEU A 74 -10.32 12.45 2.18
N GLN A 75 -11.36 12.85 2.87
CA GLN A 75 -11.74 14.25 3.08
C GLN A 75 -10.64 15.04 3.80
N THR A 76 -10.04 14.46 4.86
CA THR A 76 -8.93 15.10 5.59
C THR A 76 -7.65 15.16 4.75
N VAL A 77 -7.33 14.12 3.96
CA VAL A 77 -6.20 14.19 3.03
C VAL A 77 -6.39 15.35 2.05
N LEU A 78 -7.55 15.46 1.41
CA LEU A 78 -7.88 16.59 0.51
C LEU A 78 -7.80 17.94 1.24
N ALA A 79 -8.32 18.02 2.47
CA ALA A 79 -8.24 19.23 3.29
C ALA A 79 -6.79 19.66 3.57
N CYS A 80 -5.91 18.71 3.91
CA CYS A 80 -4.48 18.97 4.07
C CYS A 80 -3.88 19.55 2.79
N LEU A 81 -4.11 18.91 1.65
CA LEU A 81 -3.59 19.37 0.36
C LEU A 81 -4.09 20.78 0.01
N LYS A 82 -5.38 21.09 0.29
CA LYS A 82 -5.98 22.40 0.07
C LYS A 82 -5.37 23.49 0.94
N ALA A 83 -5.13 23.18 2.22
CA ALA A 83 -4.54 24.10 3.20
C ALA A 83 -3.01 24.15 3.15
N ARG A 84 -2.35 23.42 2.23
CA ARG A 84 -0.90 23.24 2.14
C ARG A 84 -0.29 22.61 3.42
N LEU A 85 -1.08 21.83 4.15
CA LEU A 85 -0.61 20.98 5.23
C LEU A 85 -0.09 19.66 4.66
N VAL A 86 0.76 19.00 5.43
CA VAL A 86 1.35 17.71 5.02
C VAL A 86 0.58 16.57 5.66
N PRO A 87 -0.18 15.76 4.90
CA PRO A 87 -0.85 14.59 5.45
C PRO A 87 0.16 13.49 5.77
N VAL A 88 0.01 12.88 6.95
CA VAL A 88 0.85 11.78 7.45
C VAL A 88 -0.05 10.62 7.87
N ASN A 89 0.10 9.47 7.25
CA ASN A 89 -0.63 8.27 7.64
C ASN A 89 -0.11 7.71 8.96
N VAL A 90 -1.02 7.39 9.88
CA VAL A 90 -0.71 6.71 11.16
C VAL A 90 -1.34 5.32 11.13
N ASN A 91 -0.55 4.30 11.43
CA ASN A 91 -1.07 2.94 11.49
C ASN A 91 -1.96 2.77 12.73
N TYR A 92 -3.23 2.46 12.54
CA TYR A 92 -4.23 2.31 13.61
C TYR A 92 -3.98 1.13 14.55
N ARG A 93 -3.00 0.27 14.25
CA ARG A 93 -2.58 -0.85 15.11
C ARG A 93 -1.42 -0.51 16.02
N TYR A 94 -0.80 0.65 15.85
CA TYR A 94 0.32 1.06 16.69
C TYR A 94 -0.11 1.18 18.15
N VAL A 95 0.78 0.73 19.03
CA VAL A 95 0.68 0.88 20.47
C VAL A 95 1.35 2.18 20.91
N GLU A 96 1.23 2.53 22.19
CA GLU A 96 1.71 3.81 22.74
C GLU A 96 3.13 4.18 22.31
N GLU A 97 4.12 3.28 22.47
CA GLU A 97 5.52 3.56 22.12
C GLU A 97 5.70 3.91 20.64
N GLU A 98 5.02 3.18 19.75
CA GLU A 98 5.07 3.41 18.31
C GLU A 98 4.38 4.74 17.94
N LEU A 99 3.29 5.09 18.62
CA LEU A 99 2.59 6.35 18.43
C LEU A 99 3.42 7.53 18.90
N VAL A 100 4.04 7.44 20.09
CA VAL A 100 4.96 8.46 20.62
C VAL A 100 6.11 8.70 19.66
N TYR A 101 6.71 7.61 19.17
CA TYR A 101 7.77 7.71 18.17
C TYR A 101 7.28 8.45 16.92
N LEU A 102 6.21 7.96 16.28
CA LEU A 102 5.73 8.51 15.02
C LEU A 102 5.29 9.97 15.15
N TYR A 103 4.55 10.32 16.22
CA TYR A 103 4.07 11.68 16.43
C TYR A 103 5.21 12.68 16.58
N ASN A 104 6.30 12.28 17.25
CA ASN A 104 7.49 13.12 17.40
C ASN A 104 8.38 13.11 16.14
N ASP A 105 8.64 11.95 15.55
CA ASP A 105 9.47 11.82 14.34
C ASP A 105 8.84 12.57 13.16
N ALA A 106 7.52 12.47 13.02
CA ALA A 106 6.76 13.21 12.01
C ALA A 106 6.47 14.67 12.38
N ASP A 107 6.90 15.15 13.52
CA ASP A 107 6.63 16.53 13.97
C ASP A 107 5.14 16.92 13.86
N LEU A 108 4.22 16.04 14.24
CA LEU A 108 2.80 16.28 14.08
C LEU A 108 2.34 17.51 14.88
N ALA A 109 1.70 18.46 14.20
CA ALA A 109 1.06 19.63 14.80
C ALA A 109 -0.42 19.37 15.10
N ALA A 110 -1.07 18.52 14.30
CA ALA A 110 -2.47 18.14 14.46
C ALA A 110 -2.64 16.62 14.24
N LEU A 111 -3.73 16.08 14.78
CA LEU A 111 -4.12 14.67 14.61
C LEU A 111 -5.63 14.58 14.41
N VAL A 112 -6.04 13.88 13.36
CA VAL A 112 -7.42 13.40 13.21
C VAL A 112 -7.43 11.91 13.56
N PHE A 113 -8.29 11.50 14.49
CA PHE A 113 -8.27 10.13 15.00
C PHE A 113 -9.68 9.58 15.27
N GLU A 114 -9.82 8.26 15.17
CA GLU A 114 -11.04 7.55 15.54
C GLU A 114 -11.27 7.60 17.05
N GLY A 115 -12.52 7.81 17.48
CA GLY A 115 -12.93 7.78 18.88
C GLY A 115 -12.49 6.51 19.61
N GLU A 116 -12.51 5.35 18.93
CA GLU A 116 -12.00 4.07 19.46
C GLU A 116 -10.53 4.14 19.93
N PHE A 117 -9.74 5.09 19.44
CA PHE A 117 -8.32 5.25 19.78
C PHE A 117 -8.06 6.30 20.86
N THR A 118 -9.12 6.87 21.48
CA THR A 118 -9.01 7.93 22.48
C THR A 118 -8.03 7.60 23.60
N GLU A 119 -8.09 6.39 24.16
CA GLU A 119 -7.17 5.95 25.23
C GLU A 119 -5.70 5.96 24.76
N ARG A 120 -5.42 5.44 23.57
CA ARG A 120 -4.04 5.41 23.01
C ARG A 120 -3.50 6.82 22.74
N VAL A 121 -4.37 7.70 22.23
CA VAL A 121 -4.00 9.11 21.98
C VAL A 121 -3.76 9.83 23.30
N ALA A 122 -4.61 9.61 24.32
CA ALA A 122 -4.44 10.19 25.64
C ALA A 122 -3.15 9.76 26.33
N ALA A 123 -2.74 8.50 26.16
CA ALA A 123 -1.49 7.96 26.70
C ALA A 123 -0.25 8.52 25.98
N ALA A 124 -0.29 8.60 24.65
CA ALA A 124 0.84 9.08 23.85
C ALA A 124 1.06 10.60 23.92
N LEU A 125 -0.03 11.39 23.96
CA LEU A 125 -0.01 12.85 23.86
C LEU A 125 0.93 13.56 24.84
N PRO A 126 1.01 13.21 26.14
CA PRO A 126 1.91 13.89 27.09
C PRO A 126 3.40 13.80 26.74
N GLN A 127 3.77 12.84 25.89
CA GLN A 127 5.14 12.59 25.46
C GLN A 127 5.45 13.21 24.08
N THR A 128 4.49 13.96 23.52
CA THR A 128 4.68 14.65 22.23
C THR A 128 5.06 16.12 22.42
N THR A 129 5.83 16.66 21.49
CA THR A 129 6.40 18.03 21.63
C THR A 129 5.65 19.10 20.84
N LYS A 130 4.99 18.72 19.74
CA LYS A 130 4.39 19.66 18.78
C LYS A 130 2.88 19.49 18.61
N LEU A 131 2.33 18.34 18.99
CA LEU A 131 0.92 18.01 18.81
C LEU A 131 0.03 18.88 19.72
N ARG A 132 -0.75 19.77 19.11
CA ARG A 132 -1.52 20.80 19.81
C ARG A 132 -2.98 20.92 19.38
N HIS A 133 -3.37 20.24 18.30
CA HIS A 133 -4.75 20.26 17.80
C HIS A 133 -5.23 18.84 17.50
N LEU A 134 -6.38 18.48 18.07
CA LEU A 134 -6.97 17.15 17.95
C LEU A 134 -8.37 17.24 17.37
N ILE A 135 -8.69 16.39 16.41
CA ILE A 135 -10.04 16.23 15.84
C ILE A 135 -10.43 14.76 15.98
N ARG A 136 -11.59 14.48 16.58
CA ARG A 136 -12.08 13.12 16.84
C ARG A 136 -13.25 12.76 15.92
N VAL A 137 -13.11 11.64 15.24
CA VAL A 137 -14.17 11.02 14.42
C VAL A 137 -14.92 10.01 15.28
N GLY A 138 -16.24 10.21 15.42
CA GLY A 138 -17.08 9.36 16.27
C GLY A 138 -16.88 9.59 17.76
N GLU A 139 -17.51 8.76 18.57
CA GLU A 139 -17.50 8.87 20.02
C GLU A 139 -16.35 8.07 20.66
N ALA A 140 -15.83 8.55 21.77
CA ALA A 140 -14.91 7.79 22.60
C ALA A 140 -15.64 6.61 23.29
N PRO A 141 -14.96 5.49 23.56
CA PRO A 141 -15.54 4.45 24.42
C PRO A 141 -15.90 4.99 25.81
N GLU A 142 -16.97 4.48 26.38
CA GLU A 142 -17.42 4.88 27.72
C GLU A 142 -16.30 4.68 28.76
N GLY A 143 -15.98 5.72 29.51
CA GLY A 143 -14.93 5.70 30.54
C GLY A 143 -13.51 5.81 30.01
N ALA A 144 -13.31 5.99 28.70
CA ALA A 144 -11.98 6.23 28.15
C ALA A 144 -11.39 7.55 28.70
N PRO A 145 -10.09 7.59 29.07
CA PRO A 145 -9.44 8.81 29.50
C PRO A 145 -9.36 9.82 28.35
N GLU A 146 -9.81 11.04 28.58
CA GLU A 146 -9.71 12.10 27.56
C GLU A 146 -8.26 12.61 27.45
N PRO A 147 -7.80 12.93 26.23
CA PRO A 147 -6.51 13.55 26.01
C PRO A 147 -6.40 14.91 26.72
N SER A 148 -5.19 15.29 27.14
CA SER A 148 -4.92 16.58 27.81
C SER A 148 -5.23 17.81 26.94
N VAL A 149 -5.23 17.65 25.61
CA VAL A 149 -5.78 18.61 24.64
C VAL A 149 -7.16 18.11 24.25
N ALA A 150 -8.21 18.88 24.53
CA ALA A 150 -9.58 18.49 24.22
C ALA A 150 -9.80 18.33 22.71
N PRO A 151 -10.25 17.16 22.24
CA PRO A 151 -10.52 16.97 20.82
C PRO A 151 -11.76 17.74 20.37
N VAL A 152 -11.72 18.33 19.19
CA VAL A 152 -12.89 18.87 18.50
C VAL A 152 -13.61 17.71 17.80
N PRO A 153 -14.94 17.52 17.97
CA PRO A 153 -15.67 16.56 17.16
C PRO A 153 -15.56 16.86 15.66
N TYR A 154 -15.36 15.85 14.82
CA TYR A 154 -15.15 16.05 13.38
C TYR A 154 -16.31 16.80 12.72
N ALA A 155 -17.54 16.46 13.11
CA ALA A 155 -18.75 17.14 12.60
C ALA A 155 -18.79 18.64 12.97
N ASP A 156 -18.30 19.00 14.16
CA ASP A 156 -18.24 20.39 14.60
C ASP A 156 -17.13 21.15 13.83
N ALA A 157 -15.99 20.50 13.61
CA ALA A 157 -14.90 21.06 12.79
C ALA A 157 -15.37 21.30 11.34
N GLU A 158 -16.09 20.35 10.76
CA GLU A 158 -16.69 20.49 9.43
C GLU A 158 -17.74 21.60 9.38
N ALA A 159 -18.64 21.65 10.36
CA ALA A 159 -19.71 22.65 10.41
C ALA A 159 -19.16 24.09 10.59
N ALA A 160 -18.06 24.27 11.31
CA ALA A 160 -17.45 25.57 11.59
C ALA A 160 -16.73 26.16 10.37
N GLY A 161 -16.19 25.32 9.47
CA GLY A 161 -15.36 25.78 8.36
C GLY A 161 -16.15 26.33 7.18
N SER A 162 -15.53 27.22 6.41
CA SER A 162 -16.08 27.78 5.18
C SER A 162 -16.15 26.72 4.06
N PRO A 163 -17.23 26.65 3.27
CA PRO A 163 -17.34 25.73 2.13
C PRO A 163 -16.54 26.19 0.89
N GLY A 164 -16.07 27.43 0.85
CA GLY A 164 -15.46 28.05 -0.33
C GLY A 164 -13.99 27.68 -0.51
N ARG A 165 -13.49 27.83 -1.75
CA ARG A 165 -12.07 27.60 -2.13
C ARG A 165 -11.24 28.88 -1.94
N GLY A 166 -11.20 29.46 -0.74
CA GLY A 166 -10.47 30.71 -0.44
C GLY A 166 -9.06 30.45 0.08
N PHE A 167 -8.27 29.57 -0.55
CA PHE A 167 -6.95 29.18 -0.08
C PHE A 167 -5.81 29.99 -0.71
N PRO A 168 -4.64 30.14 -0.01
CA PRO A 168 -3.44 30.69 -0.61
C PRO A 168 -2.98 29.87 -1.84
N PRO A 169 -2.26 30.49 -2.79
CA PRO A 169 -1.67 29.76 -3.92
C PRO A 169 -0.84 28.56 -3.45
N ARG A 170 -1.05 27.41 -4.08
CA ARG A 170 -0.36 26.17 -3.81
C ARG A 170 0.87 26.01 -4.70
N SER A 171 1.71 25.03 -4.41
CA SER A 171 2.96 24.77 -5.12
C SER A 171 3.04 23.29 -5.55
N PRO A 172 3.69 22.99 -6.68
CA PRO A 172 4.03 21.60 -7.05
C PRO A 172 5.03 20.99 -6.06
N ASP A 173 5.68 21.81 -5.23
CA ASP A 173 6.61 21.40 -4.17
C ASP A 173 5.93 21.11 -2.82
N ASP A 174 4.61 21.31 -2.69
CA ASP A 174 3.88 20.97 -1.47
C ASP A 174 4.03 19.47 -1.18
N LEU A 175 4.22 19.13 0.11
CA LEU A 175 4.63 17.79 0.50
C LEU A 175 3.45 16.86 0.79
N PHE A 176 3.68 15.58 0.50
CA PHE A 176 2.91 14.44 0.96
C PHE A 176 3.89 13.44 1.60
N ILE A 177 3.68 13.03 2.84
CA ILE A 177 4.58 12.10 3.53
C ILE A 177 3.88 10.76 3.75
N ILE A 178 4.52 9.68 3.29
CA ILE A 178 4.03 8.31 3.48
C ILE A 178 4.94 7.61 4.50
N TYR A 179 4.44 7.41 5.72
CA TYR A 179 5.12 6.59 6.71
C TYR A 179 4.96 5.10 6.38
N THR A 180 6.08 4.41 6.29
CA THR A 180 6.12 2.98 5.97
C THR A 180 6.71 2.20 7.12
N GLY A 181 6.07 1.08 7.48
CA GLY A 181 6.66 0.10 8.38
C GLY A 181 7.86 -0.57 7.69
N GLY A 182 9.06 -0.23 8.11
CA GLY A 182 10.27 -0.89 7.64
C GLY A 182 10.34 -2.35 8.13
N THR A 183 10.90 -3.24 7.32
CA THR A 183 11.17 -4.63 7.72
C THR A 183 12.24 -4.72 8.81
N THR A 184 12.98 -3.64 9.08
CA THR A 184 14.19 -3.62 9.89
C THR A 184 14.23 -2.56 11.00
N GLY A 185 13.15 -1.84 11.29
CA GLY A 185 13.19 -0.76 12.27
C GLY A 185 11.88 0.00 12.46
N MET A 186 11.96 1.15 13.09
CA MET A 186 10.83 2.07 13.26
C MET A 186 10.38 2.63 11.90
N PRO A 187 9.10 3.01 11.76
CA PRO A 187 8.57 3.57 10.51
C PRO A 187 9.32 4.82 10.07
N LYS A 188 9.44 5.01 8.75
CA LYS A 188 10.10 6.18 8.15
C LYS A 188 9.15 6.93 7.23
N GLY A 189 9.18 8.25 7.28
CA GLY A 189 8.36 9.12 6.45
C GLY A 189 9.02 9.40 5.11
N VAL A 190 8.48 8.85 4.02
CA VAL A 190 8.94 9.10 2.66
C VAL A 190 8.33 10.40 2.15
N MET A 191 9.17 11.40 1.85
CA MET A 191 8.74 12.75 1.45
C MET A 191 8.56 12.85 -0.07
N TRP A 192 7.33 13.07 -0.51
CA TRP A 192 6.99 13.32 -1.89
C TRP A 192 6.62 14.79 -2.13
N ARG A 193 7.14 15.39 -3.21
CA ARG A 193 6.55 16.61 -3.78
C ARG A 193 5.24 16.24 -4.49
N ALA A 194 4.27 17.13 -4.51
CA ALA A 194 2.98 16.92 -5.18
C ALA A 194 3.14 16.51 -6.64
N GLU A 195 3.99 17.23 -7.40
CA GLU A 195 4.28 16.92 -8.81
C GLU A 195 4.93 15.54 -8.97
N ASP A 196 5.95 15.21 -8.17
CA ASP A 196 6.63 13.92 -8.28
C ASP A 196 5.68 12.75 -7.96
N LEU A 197 4.82 12.91 -6.93
CA LEU A 197 3.81 11.90 -6.59
C LEU A 197 2.76 11.76 -7.68
N PHE A 198 2.33 12.86 -8.31
CA PHE A 198 1.38 12.83 -9.40
C PHE A 198 1.88 11.97 -10.57
N PHE A 199 3.14 12.15 -10.99
CA PHE A 199 3.69 11.37 -12.10
C PHE A 199 4.11 9.95 -11.72
N ALA A 200 4.72 9.74 -10.55
CA ALA A 200 5.23 8.44 -10.16
C ALA A 200 4.19 7.52 -9.52
N GLY A 201 3.28 8.09 -8.72
CA GLY A 201 2.29 7.34 -7.94
C GLY A 201 0.88 7.35 -8.52
N LEU A 202 0.53 8.40 -9.28
CA LEU A 202 -0.80 8.59 -9.87
C LEU A 202 -0.80 8.55 -11.40
N PHE A 203 0.29 8.05 -11.99
CA PHE A 203 0.45 7.86 -13.45
C PHE A 203 0.24 9.12 -14.29
N GLY A 204 0.50 10.31 -13.71
CA GLY A 204 0.25 11.58 -14.40
C GLY A 204 -1.20 11.75 -14.87
N GLY A 205 -2.17 11.24 -14.09
CA GLY A 205 -3.60 11.32 -14.37
C GLY A 205 -4.14 10.33 -15.42
N GLU A 206 -3.27 9.46 -16.00
CA GLU A 206 -3.69 8.49 -17.03
C GLU A 206 -3.10 7.10 -16.79
N PRO A 207 -3.78 6.23 -16.04
CA PRO A 207 -3.23 4.91 -15.65
C PRO A 207 -3.10 3.92 -16.82
N SER A 208 -3.73 4.17 -17.95
CA SER A 208 -3.75 3.27 -19.12
C SER A 208 -3.18 3.90 -20.39
N GLY A 209 -2.56 5.08 -20.29
CA GLY A 209 -2.05 5.81 -21.45
C GLY A 209 -0.91 6.76 -21.11
N GLU A 210 -0.68 7.73 -21.99
CA GLU A 210 0.35 8.74 -21.78
C GLU A 210 -0.06 9.74 -20.69
N PRO A 211 0.85 10.10 -19.77
CA PRO A 211 0.62 11.15 -18.78
C PRO A 211 0.15 12.47 -19.42
N VAL A 212 -0.56 13.28 -18.66
CA VAL A 212 -0.91 14.64 -19.13
C VAL A 212 0.36 15.48 -19.26
N LYS A 213 0.41 16.34 -20.29
CA LYS A 213 1.58 17.17 -20.60
C LYS A 213 1.51 18.57 -19.98
N ARG A 214 0.30 18.96 -19.54
CA ARG A 214 0.02 20.21 -18.83
C ARG A 214 -1.12 19.97 -17.82
N PRO A 215 -1.16 20.68 -16.70
CA PRO A 215 -2.14 20.42 -15.65
C PRO A 215 -3.60 20.51 -16.11
N GLU A 216 -3.93 21.47 -16.99
CA GLU A 216 -5.27 21.70 -17.51
C GLU A 216 -5.81 20.53 -18.36
N GLU A 217 -4.91 19.76 -18.96
CA GLU A 217 -5.27 18.61 -19.79
C GLU A 217 -6.00 17.51 -18.97
N LEU A 218 -5.77 17.45 -17.65
CA LEU A 218 -6.46 16.50 -16.79
C LEU A 218 -7.98 16.71 -16.83
N ALA A 219 -8.44 17.93 -16.58
CA ALA A 219 -9.86 18.28 -16.64
C ALA A 219 -10.45 18.08 -18.03
N GLU A 220 -9.71 18.42 -19.08
CA GLU A 220 -10.13 18.22 -20.48
C GLU A 220 -10.38 16.73 -20.78
N ARG A 221 -9.47 15.85 -20.35
CA ARG A 221 -9.61 14.38 -20.51
C ARG A 221 -10.78 13.84 -19.70
N VAL A 222 -10.96 14.31 -18.45
CA VAL A 222 -12.07 13.90 -17.59
C VAL A 222 -13.41 14.34 -18.15
N ALA A 223 -13.52 15.57 -18.68
CA ALA A 223 -14.73 16.06 -19.32
C ALA A 223 -15.13 15.24 -20.57
N ALA A 224 -14.12 14.82 -21.35
CA ALA A 224 -14.33 13.97 -22.53
C ALA A 224 -14.65 12.51 -22.18
N ARG A 225 -14.30 12.05 -20.97
CA ARG A 225 -14.48 10.67 -20.50
C ARG A 225 -15.83 10.51 -19.82
N GLY A 226 -16.60 9.50 -20.21
CA GLY A 226 -17.83 9.13 -19.51
C GLY A 226 -17.60 8.69 -18.07
N ALA A 227 -18.66 8.71 -17.26
CA ALA A 227 -18.72 7.98 -16.00
C ALA A 227 -18.89 6.48 -16.28
N GLY A 228 -18.63 5.63 -15.28
CA GLY A 228 -18.98 4.20 -15.37
C GLY A 228 -17.95 3.25 -14.78
N LEU A 229 -16.76 3.73 -14.44
CA LEU A 229 -15.81 2.91 -13.70
C LEU A 229 -15.96 3.12 -12.20
N THR A 230 -15.89 2.02 -11.46
CA THR A 230 -15.91 2.02 -10.00
C THR A 230 -14.66 1.34 -9.49
N PHE A 231 -13.86 2.06 -8.71
CA PHE A 231 -12.64 1.57 -8.10
C PHE A 231 -12.89 1.19 -6.64
N PHE A 232 -12.38 0.05 -6.23
CA PHE A 232 -12.49 -0.42 -4.85
C PHE A 232 -11.10 -0.73 -4.29
N PRO A 233 -10.43 0.24 -3.64
CA PRO A 233 -9.21 0.00 -2.87
C PRO A 233 -9.56 -0.73 -1.57
N ALA A 234 -9.55 -2.06 -1.59
CA ALA A 234 -9.98 -2.88 -0.47
C ALA A 234 -9.01 -2.90 0.74
N PRO A 235 -7.67 -2.69 0.59
CA PRO A 235 -6.79 -2.59 1.74
C PRO A 235 -7.00 -1.29 2.53
N PRO A 236 -6.43 -1.17 3.76
CA PRO A 236 -6.53 0.04 4.55
C PRO A 236 -5.95 1.28 3.85
N LEU A 237 -6.67 2.41 3.93
CA LEU A 237 -6.24 3.71 3.39
C LEU A 237 -4.94 4.24 4.02
N MET A 238 -4.62 3.82 5.24
CA MET A 238 -3.32 4.16 5.87
C MET A 238 -2.10 3.64 5.08
N HIS A 239 -2.30 2.77 4.10
CA HIS A 239 -1.25 2.32 3.19
C HIS A 239 -1.33 3.08 1.87
N GLY A 240 -0.17 3.54 1.37
CA GLY A 240 -0.07 4.34 0.17
C GLY A 240 -0.84 3.75 -1.02
N THR A 241 -0.82 2.42 -1.20
CA THR A 241 -1.55 1.74 -2.27
C THR A 241 -3.02 2.15 -2.33
N SER A 242 -3.76 2.11 -1.21
CA SER A 242 -5.20 2.39 -1.22
C SER A 242 -5.51 3.87 -1.36
N THR A 243 -4.77 4.73 -0.65
CA THR A 243 -4.92 6.18 -0.80
C THR A 243 -4.58 6.62 -2.23
N LEU A 244 -3.48 6.15 -2.80
CA LEU A 244 -3.11 6.50 -4.17
C LEU A 244 -4.09 5.94 -5.20
N THR A 245 -4.61 4.72 -5.02
CA THR A 245 -5.68 4.18 -5.90
C THR A 245 -6.93 5.06 -5.85
N SER A 246 -7.31 5.60 -4.68
CA SER A 246 -8.43 6.55 -4.58
C SER A 246 -8.15 7.83 -5.35
N PHE A 247 -6.94 8.39 -5.25
CA PHE A 247 -6.54 9.58 -6.00
C PHE A 247 -6.42 9.31 -7.51
N ILE A 248 -5.97 8.12 -7.92
CA ILE A 248 -6.01 7.70 -9.34
C ILE A 248 -7.44 7.75 -9.85
N ALA A 249 -8.40 7.19 -9.12
CA ALA A 249 -9.81 7.21 -9.51
C ALA A 249 -10.36 8.64 -9.57
N PHE A 250 -10.04 9.51 -8.59
CA PHE A 250 -10.46 10.90 -8.57
C PHE A 250 -9.89 11.68 -9.76
N ASN A 251 -8.59 11.56 -10.05
CA ASN A 251 -7.97 12.19 -11.22
C ASN A 251 -8.53 11.65 -12.54
N TYR A 252 -9.07 10.44 -12.53
CA TYR A 252 -9.70 9.82 -13.68
C TYR A 252 -11.18 10.21 -13.82
N GLY A 253 -11.71 10.99 -12.87
CA GLY A 253 -13.11 11.42 -12.81
C GLY A 253 -14.07 10.27 -12.54
N GLN A 254 -13.64 9.24 -11.81
CA GLN A 254 -14.39 8.02 -11.56
C GLN A 254 -14.73 7.85 -10.07
N ARG A 255 -15.59 6.89 -9.78
CA ARG A 255 -16.11 6.62 -8.44
C ARG A 255 -15.21 5.69 -7.64
N VAL A 256 -15.06 5.99 -6.36
CA VAL A 256 -14.38 5.14 -5.36
C VAL A 256 -15.40 4.55 -4.40
N VAL A 257 -15.30 3.26 -4.12
CA VAL A 257 -16.04 2.59 -3.05
C VAL A 257 -15.05 2.14 -1.99
N ILE A 258 -15.36 2.39 -0.73
CA ILE A 258 -14.53 1.97 0.41
C ILE A 258 -15.36 1.30 1.49
N HIS A 259 -14.75 0.36 2.20
CA HIS A 259 -15.26 -0.26 3.42
C HIS A 259 -14.42 0.16 4.62
N ARG A 260 -15.01 0.21 5.82
CA ARG A 260 -14.28 0.48 7.06
C ARG A 260 -13.14 -0.51 7.29
N LYS A 261 -13.40 -1.81 7.09
CA LYS A 261 -12.42 -2.90 7.21
C LYS A 261 -12.63 -3.91 6.08
N TYR A 262 -11.57 -4.59 5.70
CA TYR A 262 -11.65 -5.68 4.73
C TYR A 262 -12.44 -6.86 5.31
N ALA A 263 -13.48 -7.29 4.59
CA ALA A 263 -14.25 -8.50 4.85
C ALA A 263 -14.57 -9.15 3.50
N PRO A 264 -14.08 -10.37 3.21
CA PRO A 264 -14.11 -10.95 1.86
C PRO A 264 -15.52 -11.11 1.30
N GLU A 265 -16.47 -11.56 2.10
CA GLU A 265 -17.86 -11.69 1.65
C GLU A 265 -18.49 -10.35 1.28
N GLU A 266 -18.23 -9.30 2.09
CA GLU A 266 -18.76 -7.97 1.83
C GLU A 266 -18.11 -7.33 0.60
N VAL A 267 -16.84 -7.59 0.36
CA VAL A 267 -16.17 -7.17 -0.87
C VAL A 267 -16.92 -7.74 -2.09
N LEU A 268 -17.24 -9.04 -2.08
CA LEU A 268 -17.96 -9.67 -3.18
C LEU A 268 -19.39 -9.12 -3.36
N ARG A 269 -20.15 -8.95 -2.26
CA ARG A 269 -21.50 -8.34 -2.31
C ARG A 269 -21.43 -6.90 -2.85
N THR A 270 -20.40 -6.17 -2.47
CA THR A 270 -20.21 -4.79 -2.93
C THR A 270 -19.83 -4.74 -4.42
N ILE A 271 -19.01 -5.67 -4.90
CA ILE A 271 -18.71 -5.78 -6.34
C ILE A 271 -20.02 -5.95 -7.14
N GLU A 272 -20.88 -6.86 -6.70
CA GLU A 272 -22.16 -7.09 -7.33
C GLU A 272 -23.10 -5.89 -7.25
N LYS A 273 -23.28 -5.32 -6.05
CA LYS A 273 -24.19 -4.20 -5.79
C LYS A 273 -23.77 -2.92 -6.50
N GLU A 274 -22.50 -2.53 -6.33
CA GLU A 274 -21.96 -1.26 -6.81
C GLU A 274 -21.38 -1.36 -8.24
N LYS A 275 -21.49 -2.55 -8.85
CA LYS A 275 -20.94 -2.82 -10.20
C LYS A 275 -19.47 -2.37 -10.28
N VAL A 276 -18.66 -2.82 -9.30
CA VAL A 276 -17.24 -2.48 -9.22
C VAL A 276 -16.51 -2.97 -10.45
N SER A 277 -15.70 -2.09 -11.04
CA SER A 277 -14.93 -2.37 -12.25
C SER A 277 -13.50 -2.80 -11.94
N SER A 278 -12.91 -2.25 -10.88
CA SER A 278 -11.52 -2.51 -10.50
C SER A 278 -11.38 -2.65 -8.99
N VAL A 279 -10.75 -3.74 -8.55
CA VAL A 279 -10.43 -3.97 -7.13
C VAL A 279 -8.92 -3.96 -6.96
N SER A 280 -8.43 -3.23 -5.95
CA SER A 280 -7.03 -3.33 -5.51
C SER A 280 -6.95 -4.18 -4.24
N LEU A 281 -5.97 -5.08 -4.20
CA LEU A 281 -5.72 -6.03 -3.11
C LEU A 281 -4.25 -6.03 -2.70
N VAL A 282 -3.90 -6.85 -1.71
CA VAL A 282 -2.51 -7.13 -1.31
C VAL A 282 -2.29 -8.65 -1.29
N GLY A 283 -1.88 -9.18 -2.44
CA GLY A 283 -1.45 -10.55 -2.63
C GLY A 283 -2.48 -11.63 -2.30
N ASP A 284 -1.95 -12.82 -2.07
CA ASP A 284 -2.73 -14.01 -1.75
C ASP A 284 -3.56 -13.85 -0.47
N ALA A 285 -3.05 -13.12 0.50
CA ALA A 285 -3.71 -12.91 1.79
C ALA A 285 -5.12 -12.30 1.67
N MET A 286 -5.37 -11.52 0.63
CA MET A 286 -6.68 -10.93 0.38
C MET A 286 -7.43 -11.65 -0.76
N LEU A 287 -6.73 -12.19 -1.76
CA LEU A 287 -7.41 -12.85 -2.89
C LEU A 287 -7.93 -14.25 -2.53
N ARG A 288 -7.20 -15.02 -1.71
CA ARG A 288 -7.62 -16.37 -1.30
C ARG A 288 -8.96 -16.41 -0.57
N PRO A 289 -9.21 -15.56 0.45
CA PRO A 289 -10.51 -15.53 1.11
C PRO A 289 -11.68 -15.18 0.18
N LEU A 290 -11.45 -14.41 -0.89
CA LEU A 290 -12.48 -14.17 -1.92
C LEU A 290 -12.78 -15.45 -2.71
N ILE A 291 -11.74 -16.22 -3.07
CA ILE A 291 -11.89 -17.52 -3.73
C ILE A 291 -12.68 -18.48 -2.85
N ASP A 292 -12.34 -18.56 -1.57
CA ASP A 292 -13.02 -19.45 -0.61
C ASP A 292 -14.50 -19.07 -0.49
N ALA A 293 -14.83 -17.78 -0.39
CA ALA A 293 -16.21 -17.32 -0.36
C ALA A 293 -16.99 -17.61 -1.65
N LEU A 294 -16.34 -17.48 -2.82
CA LEU A 294 -16.94 -17.80 -4.13
C LEU A 294 -17.14 -19.30 -4.33
N ASN A 295 -16.31 -20.15 -3.75
CA ASN A 295 -16.50 -21.61 -3.75
C ASN A 295 -17.52 -22.08 -2.71
N GLY A 296 -17.85 -21.23 -1.73
CA GLY A 296 -18.73 -21.49 -0.59
C GLY A 296 -20.01 -20.64 -0.58
N PRO A 297 -20.17 -19.77 0.45
CA PRO A 297 -21.43 -19.09 0.73
C PRO A 297 -21.88 -18.08 -0.34
N LEU A 298 -20.96 -17.58 -1.16
CA LEU A 298 -21.24 -16.60 -2.21
C LEU A 298 -21.08 -17.18 -3.63
N LYS A 299 -21.25 -18.46 -3.77
CA LYS A 299 -21.28 -19.10 -5.09
C LYS A 299 -22.41 -18.52 -5.93
N GLY A 300 -22.06 -18.01 -7.12
CA GLY A 300 -23.01 -17.42 -8.05
C GLY A 300 -23.20 -15.90 -7.92
N THR A 301 -22.40 -15.21 -7.07
CA THR A 301 -22.33 -13.75 -7.05
C THR A 301 -22.00 -13.21 -8.45
N ASP A 302 -22.74 -12.20 -8.91
CA ASP A 302 -22.51 -11.56 -10.21
C ASP A 302 -21.29 -10.63 -10.17
N LEU A 303 -20.18 -11.13 -10.71
CA LEU A 303 -18.92 -10.38 -10.86
C LEU A 303 -18.69 -9.89 -12.31
N SER A 304 -19.72 -9.86 -13.14
CA SER A 304 -19.61 -9.52 -14.57
C SER A 304 -19.13 -8.07 -14.82
N SER A 305 -19.29 -7.17 -13.85
CA SER A 305 -18.78 -5.80 -13.90
C SER A 305 -17.27 -5.71 -13.65
N LEU A 306 -16.66 -6.74 -13.04
CA LEU A 306 -15.28 -6.73 -12.63
C LEU A 306 -14.35 -6.91 -13.84
N PHE A 307 -13.67 -5.83 -14.21
CA PHE A 307 -12.71 -5.80 -15.31
C PHE A 307 -11.31 -6.17 -14.85
N SER A 308 -10.88 -5.69 -13.67
CA SER A 308 -9.53 -5.93 -13.18
C SER A 308 -9.46 -6.16 -11.67
N VAL A 309 -8.53 -7.02 -11.28
CA VAL A 309 -8.05 -7.16 -9.90
C VAL A 309 -6.56 -6.92 -9.91
N SER A 310 -6.12 -5.89 -9.17
CA SER A 310 -4.72 -5.54 -9.07
C SER A 310 -4.17 -5.83 -7.68
N SER A 311 -2.92 -6.26 -7.61
CA SER A 311 -2.18 -6.40 -6.35
C SER A 311 -0.95 -5.51 -6.37
N SER A 312 -0.67 -4.90 -5.22
CA SER A 312 0.54 -4.14 -4.97
C SER A 312 1.00 -4.37 -3.53
N GLY A 313 2.31 -4.39 -3.31
CA GLY A 313 2.90 -4.62 -1.98
C GLY A 313 3.05 -6.08 -1.58
N ALA A 314 2.35 -7.00 -2.21
CA ALA A 314 2.56 -8.45 -2.19
C ALA A 314 2.10 -9.06 -3.51
N ILE A 315 2.64 -10.23 -3.86
CA ILE A 315 2.36 -10.91 -5.11
C ILE A 315 1.10 -11.78 -4.96
N MET A 316 0.23 -11.75 -5.96
CA MET A 316 -0.73 -12.83 -6.19
C MET A 316 0.03 -13.97 -6.88
N SER A 317 0.18 -15.11 -6.19
CA SER A 317 0.88 -16.27 -6.72
C SER A 317 0.14 -16.85 -7.94
N GLU A 318 0.87 -17.54 -8.80
CA GLU A 318 0.31 -18.15 -10.02
C GLU A 318 -0.85 -19.10 -9.70
N THR A 319 -0.70 -19.91 -8.65
CA THR A 319 -1.76 -20.85 -8.21
C THR A 319 -3.04 -20.12 -7.84
N VAL A 320 -2.94 -19.02 -7.06
CA VAL A 320 -4.11 -18.24 -6.62
C VAL A 320 -4.72 -17.47 -7.79
N ARG A 321 -3.90 -16.92 -8.68
CA ARG A 321 -4.35 -16.28 -9.93
C ARG A 321 -5.14 -17.24 -10.80
N ALA A 322 -4.58 -18.43 -11.07
CA ALA A 322 -5.21 -19.45 -11.89
C ALA A 322 -6.54 -19.96 -11.29
N GLU A 323 -6.62 -20.06 -9.96
CA GLU A 323 -7.84 -20.45 -9.25
C GLU A 323 -8.92 -19.35 -9.36
N PHE A 324 -8.57 -18.09 -9.15
CA PHE A 324 -9.50 -16.97 -9.32
C PHE A 324 -9.95 -16.81 -10.78
N GLN A 325 -9.03 -16.95 -11.74
CA GLN A 325 -9.33 -16.86 -13.17
C GLN A 325 -10.35 -17.92 -13.64
N ARG A 326 -10.37 -19.13 -13.02
CA ARG A 326 -11.40 -20.14 -13.31
C ARG A 326 -12.78 -19.73 -12.82
N LEU A 327 -12.87 -18.96 -11.74
CA LEU A 327 -14.14 -18.47 -11.19
C LEU A 327 -14.62 -17.21 -11.92
N VAL A 328 -13.69 -16.36 -12.37
CA VAL A 328 -13.96 -15.08 -13.06
C VAL A 328 -13.09 -15.00 -14.33
N PRO A 329 -13.48 -15.70 -15.43
CA PRO A 329 -12.60 -15.92 -16.59
C PRO A 329 -12.14 -14.65 -17.32
N ASN A 330 -12.96 -13.60 -17.34
CA ASN A 330 -12.70 -12.38 -18.12
C ASN A 330 -11.99 -11.28 -17.32
N VAL A 331 -11.61 -11.53 -16.06
CA VAL A 331 -10.95 -10.55 -15.23
C VAL A 331 -9.45 -10.46 -15.56
N LEU A 332 -8.94 -9.25 -15.63
CA LEU A 332 -7.51 -8.96 -15.78
C LEU A 332 -6.85 -9.00 -14.39
N LEU A 333 -5.90 -9.91 -14.16
CA LEU A 333 -5.18 -10.05 -12.90
C LEU A 333 -3.79 -9.41 -13.03
N LEU A 334 -3.55 -8.33 -12.28
CA LEU A 334 -2.36 -7.50 -12.40
C LEU A 334 -1.54 -7.55 -11.10
N ASN A 335 -0.30 -8.00 -11.18
CA ASN A 335 0.70 -7.79 -10.13
C ASN A 335 1.50 -6.52 -10.46
N ASN A 336 1.22 -5.43 -9.76
CA ASN A 336 1.97 -4.18 -9.90
C ASN A 336 3.16 -4.19 -8.94
N PHE A 337 4.30 -3.76 -9.42
CA PHE A 337 5.51 -3.61 -8.63
C PHE A 337 5.82 -2.14 -8.39
N GLY A 338 6.09 -1.81 -7.14
CA GLY A 338 6.42 -0.47 -6.70
C GLY A 338 6.65 -0.41 -5.20
N SER A 339 7.08 0.72 -4.72
CA SER A 339 7.31 0.98 -3.31
C SER A 339 6.92 2.41 -2.93
N SER A 340 6.86 2.68 -1.62
CA SER A 340 6.65 4.06 -1.16
C SER A 340 7.79 4.99 -1.57
N GLU A 341 8.99 4.45 -1.80
CA GLU A 341 10.19 5.17 -2.20
C GLU A 341 10.30 5.42 -3.72
N SER A 342 9.49 4.73 -4.54
CA SER A 342 9.60 4.84 -6.00
C SER A 342 8.30 5.14 -6.73
N GLY A 343 7.15 4.94 -6.07
CA GLY A 343 5.88 4.88 -6.79
C GLY A 343 5.79 3.59 -7.61
N SER A 344 5.34 3.67 -8.85
CA SER A 344 5.22 2.53 -9.76
C SER A 344 6.51 2.28 -10.53
N ASN A 345 7.04 1.05 -10.47
CA ASN A 345 8.20 0.61 -11.23
C ASN A 345 7.84 -0.22 -12.46
N GLY A 346 6.73 -0.94 -12.43
CA GLY A 346 6.33 -1.82 -13.52
C GLY A 346 5.24 -2.82 -13.14
N ARG A 347 5.05 -3.78 -14.03
CA ARG A 347 4.02 -4.81 -13.92
C ARG A 347 4.62 -6.19 -14.19
N ALA A 348 4.11 -7.21 -13.49
CA ALA A 348 4.50 -8.58 -13.78
C ALA A 348 4.08 -9.00 -15.19
N THR A 349 4.97 -9.72 -15.87
CA THR A 349 4.69 -10.35 -17.16
C THR A 349 3.83 -11.60 -16.98
N ASP A 350 3.15 -12.04 -18.03
CA ASP A 350 2.28 -13.23 -17.98
C ASP A 350 3.07 -14.54 -17.78
N ASP A 351 4.37 -14.54 -18.07
CA ASP A 351 5.27 -15.67 -17.89
C ASP A 351 6.01 -15.66 -16.54
N SER A 352 5.62 -14.78 -15.61
CA SER A 352 6.07 -14.82 -14.22
C SER A 352 5.52 -16.07 -13.52
N GLY A 353 6.37 -16.81 -12.81
CA GLY A 353 5.94 -18.01 -12.11
C GLY A 353 7.06 -18.73 -11.37
N PRO A 354 6.77 -19.89 -10.74
CA PRO A 354 7.73 -20.60 -9.90
C PRO A 354 9.02 -21.03 -10.61
N GLU A 355 8.94 -21.31 -11.92
CA GLU A 355 10.10 -21.76 -12.72
C GLU A 355 10.93 -20.60 -13.25
N LYS A 356 10.30 -19.44 -13.56
CA LYS A 356 10.95 -18.29 -14.19
C LYS A 356 11.17 -17.10 -13.24
N GLY A 357 10.67 -17.17 -12.01
CA GLY A 357 10.71 -16.09 -11.04
C GLY A 357 9.70 -14.99 -11.30
N PHE A 358 9.77 -13.91 -10.51
CA PHE A 358 8.90 -12.75 -10.65
C PHE A 358 9.48 -11.78 -11.69
N ARG A 359 8.98 -11.89 -12.90
CA ARG A 359 9.44 -11.12 -14.07
C ARG A 359 8.59 -9.88 -14.26
N LEU A 360 9.25 -8.75 -14.50
CA LEU A 360 8.63 -7.43 -14.62
C LEU A 360 8.94 -6.80 -15.98
N GLU A 361 7.89 -6.30 -16.61
CA GLU A 361 8.02 -5.24 -17.59
C GLU A 361 8.10 -3.92 -16.82
N VAL A 362 9.27 -3.31 -16.82
CA VAL A 362 9.55 -2.08 -16.07
C VAL A 362 9.39 -0.84 -16.95
N ASN A 363 9.10 0.29 -16.32
CA ASN A 363 9.05 1.58 -17.03
C ASN A 363 10.48 2.06 -17.39
N ASP A 364 10.57 3.04 -18.28
CA ASP A 364 11.81 3.61 -18.81
C ASP A 364 12.68 4.33 -17.75
N ARG A 365 12.14 4.58 -16.58
CA ARG A 365 12.81 5.20 -15.43
C ARG A 365 13.43 4.17 -14.47
N THR A 366 13.11 2.89 -14.62
CA THR A 366 13.58 1.81 -13.74
C THR A 366 14.75 1.06 -14.40
N GLN A 367 15.83 0.84 -13.64
CA GLN A 367 17.04 0.15 -14.08
C GLN A 367 17.56 -0.80 -13.00
N VAL A 368 18.35 -1.80 -13.40
CA VAL A 368 19.14 -2.64 -12.49
C VAL A 368 20.57 -2.12 -12.50
N VAL A 369 21.07 -1.71 -11.33
CA VAL A 369 22.38 -1.06 -11.20
C VAL A 369 23.27 -1.77 -10.17
N ASP A 370 24.57 -1.64 -10.33
CA ASP A 370 25.52 -2.00 -9.29
C ASP A 370 25.34 -1.12 -8.05
N PRO A 371 25.22 -1.69 -6.85
CA PRO A 371 24.87 -0.92 -5.64
C PRO A 371 25.98 0.04 -5.16
N VAL A 372 27.20 -0.07 -5.68
CA VAL A 372 28.36 0.76 -5.28
C VAL A 372 28.65 1.84 -6.32
N THR A 373 28.70 1.45 -7.60
CA THR A 373 29.02 2.37 -8.70
C THR A 373 27.81 3.11 -9.23
N HIS A 374 26.60 2.58 -8.98
CA HIS A 374 25.33 3.05 -9.55
C HIS A 374 25.27 3.01 -11.09
N GLU A 375 26.16 2.24 -11.72
CA GLU A 375 26.12 2.00 -13.16
C GLU A 375 25.24 0.79 -13.48
N PRO A 376 24.59 0.76 -14.67
CA PRO A 376 23.82 -0.40 -15.10
C PRO A 376 24.66 -1.67 -15.08
N VAL A 377 24.11 -2.78 -14.58
CA VAL A 377 24.78 -4.08 -14.61
C VAL A 377 24.71 -4.70 -16.01
N ALA A 378 25.61 -5.65 -16.30
CA ALA A 378 25.53 -6.44 -17.51
C ALA A 378 24.28 -7.35 -17.49
N VAL A 379 23.83 -7.74 -18.70
CA VAL A 379 22.72 -8.68 -18.86
C VAL A 379 22.97 -9.98 -18.10
N GLY A 380 22.02 -10.38 -17.27
CA GLY A 380 22.11 -11.56 -16.42
C GLY A 380 22.83 -11.37 -15.08
N GLU A 381 23.56 -10.27 -14.90
CA GLU A 381 24.25 -9.98 -13.65
C GLU A 381 23.27 -9.43 -12.60
N PRO A 382 23.40 -9.84 -11.32
CA PRO A 382 22.58 -9.34 -10.26
C PRO A 382 22.99 -7.92 -9.83
N GLY A 383 21.98 -7.05 -9.67
CA GLY A 383 22.14 -5.70 -9.15
C GLY A 383 20.97 -5.30 -8.28
N ARG A 384 20.89 -4.03 -7.93
CA ARG A 384 19.74 -3.45 -7.23
C ARG A 384 18.85 -2.69 -8.19
N LEU A 385 17.54 -2.75 -7.95
CA LEU A 385 16.60 -1.88 -8.66
C LEU A 385 16.83 -0.43 -8.26
N ALA A 386 16.86 0.45 -9.24
CA ALA A 386 16.92 1.90 -9.07
C ALA A 386 15.88 2.57 -9.96
N GLN A 387 15.38 3.71 -9.55
CA GLN A 387 14.46 4.54 -10.34
C GLN A 387 14.92 5.99 -10.35
N ARG A 388 14.70 6.69 -11.48
CA ARG A 388 15.09 8.08 -11.71
C ARG A 388 13.90 9.00 -11.96
N GLY A 389 14.18 10.31 -11.89
CA GLY A 389 13.24 11.37 -12.27
C GLY A 389 12.29 11.74 -11.13
N HIS A 390 11.00 11.48 -11.30
CA HIS A 390 9.99 11.73 -10.27
C HIS A 390 10.13 10.73 -9.13
N VAL A 391 10.98 11.02 -8.16
CA VAL A 391 11.26 10.22 -6.95
C VAL A 391 11.18 11.10 -5.71
N PRO A 392 10.99 10.54 -4.50
CA PRO A 392 10.93 11.30 -3.26
C PRO A 392 12.16 12.18 -3.02
N LEU A 393 12.01 13.17 -2.16
CA LEU A 393 13.12 13.99 -1.68
C LEU A 393 14.05 13.22 -0.73
N GLY A 394 13.53 12.19 -0.05
CA GLY A 394 14.24 11.43 0.95
C GLY A 394 13.31 10.98 2.07
N TYR A 395 13.90 10.61 3.20
CA TYR A 395 13.18 10.30 4.43
C TYR A 395 13.16 11.52 5.36
N TYR A 396 11.99 11.80 5.93
CA TYR A 396 11.83 12.88 6.90
C TYR A 396 12.65 12.57 8.17
N ASN A 397 13.34 13.56 8.71
CA ASN A 397 14.20 13.45 9.88
C ASN A 397 15.27 12.34 9.87
N ASP A 398 15.57 11.73 8.69
CA ASP A 398 16.61 10.71 8.57
C ASP A 398 17.58 11.01 7.40
N PRO A 399 18.48 11.99 7.56
CA PRO A 399 19.44 12.35 6.51
C PRO A 399 20.44 11.23 6.22
N GLY A 400 20.76 10.39 7.21
CA GLY A 400 21.67 9.25 7.03
C GLY A 400 21.07 8.23 6.07
N LYS A 401 19.84 7.77 6.34
CA LYS A 401 19.16 6.83 5.47
C LYS A 401 18.80 7.43 4.12
N THR A 402 18.52 8.73 4.07
CA THR A 402 18.31 9.46 2.81
C THR A 402 19.55 9.36 1.94
N ALA A 403 20.75 9.64 2.46
CA ALA A 403 22.00 9.57 1.70
C ALA A 403 22.37 8.16 1.21
N GLU A 404 21.95 7.11 1.94
CA GLU A 404 22.12 5.71 1.53
C GLU A 404 21.17 5.26 0.41
N THR A 405 19.99 5.91 0.31
CA THR A 405 18.89 5.45 -0.53
C THR A 405 18.67 6.34 -1.75
N PHE A 406 18.87 7.64 -1.59
CA PHE A 406 18.66 8.61 -2.66
C PHE A 406 19.98 9.26 -3.04
N PHE A 407 20.21 9.39 -4.35
CA PHE A 407 21.42 9.99 -4.86
C PHE A 407 21.14 10.84 -6.11
N GLN A 408 22.11 11.69 -6.45
CA GLN A 408 22.07 12.53 -7.65
C GLN A 408 23.02 11.95 -8.71
N LYS A 409 22.51 11.79 -9.94
CA LYS A 409 23.35 11.42 -11.09
C LYS A 409 23.07 12.41 -12.22
N GLY A 410 24.01 13.28 -12.50
CA GLY A 410 23.80 14.42 -13.40
C GLY A 410 22.76 15.38 -12.83
N THR A 411 21.71 15.69 -13.59
CA THR A 411 20.61 16.57 -13.19
C THR A 411 19.42 15.81 -12.60
N GLU A 412 19.46 14.48 -12.59
CA GLU A 412 18.34 13.63 -12.16
C GLU A 412 18.53 13.11 -10.74
N ARG A 413 17.44 13.08 -10.00
CA ARG A 413 17.36 12.36 -8.71
C ARG A 413 17.09 10.89 -8.98
N TRP A 414 17.71 10.05 -8.17
CA TRP A 414 17.57 8.60 -8.20
C TRP A 414 17.26 8.05 -6.82
N VAL A 415 16.54 6.94 -6.79
CA VAL A 415 16.35 6.11 -5.60
C VAL A 415 16.89 4.70 -5.85
N LEU A 416 17.67 4.19 -4.91
CA LEU A 416 18.19 2.83 -4.92
C LEU A 416 17.30 1.95 -4.03
N LEU A 417 16.51 1.07 -4.64
CA LEU A 417 15.54 0.23 -3.94
C LEU A 417 16.22 -0.92 -3.18
N GLY A 418 15.49 -1.53 -2.24
CA GLY A 418 15.98 -2.68 -1.46
C GLY A 418 15.96 -4.01 -2.21
N ASP A 419 15.39 -4.03 -3.41
CA ASP A 419 15.12 -5.24 -4.18
C ASP A 419 16.30 -5.56 -5.11
N MET A 420 16.77 -6.81 -5.03
CA MET A 420 17.77 -7.38 -5.93
C MET A 420 17.10 -7.89 -7.20
N ALA A 421 17.73 -7.71 -8.34
CA ALA A 421 17.17 -8.11 -9.61
C ALA A 421 18.27 -8.40 -10.65
N THR A 422 17.87 -9.08 -11.74
CA THR A 422 18.65 -9.20 -12.99
C THR A 422 17.85 -8.63 -14.14
N VAL A 423 18.50 -8.30 -15.24
CA VAL A 423 17.85 -7.86 -16.49
C VAL A 423 18.28 -8.77 -17.62
N ASP A 424 17.34 -9.18 -18.49
CA ASP A 424 17.63 -9.99 -19.67
C ASP A 424 17.84 -9.13 -20.94
N GLU A 425 18.16 -9.79 -22.06
CA GLU A 425 18.41 -9.13 -23.35
C GLU A 425 17.19 -8.37 -23.89
N GLN A 426 15.98 -8.71 -23.47
CA GLN A 426 14.74 -8.05 -23.84
C GLN A 426 14.38 -6.88 -22.91
N GLY A 427 15.19 -6.62 -21.87
CA GLY A 427 14.94 -5.58 -20.87
C GLY A 427 13.93 -6.00 -19.79
N ILE A 428 13.53 -7.27 -19.76
CA ILE A 428 12.67 -7.79 -18.70
C ILE A 428 13.51 -7.98 -17.44
N VAL A 429 13.00 -7.45 -16.34
CA VAL A 429 13.63 -7.54 -15.03
C VAL A 429 13.08 -8.72 -14.25
N THR A 430 13.97 -9.60 -13.78
CA THR A 430 13.59 -10.65 -12.82
C THR A 430 13.96 -10.20 -11.42
N VAL A 431 12.94 -10.00 -10.57
CA VAL A 431 13.13 -9.66 -9.14
C VAL A 431 13.50 -10.92 -8.38
N LEU A 432 14.65 -10.87 -7.72
CA LEU A 432 15.16 -11.98 -6.91
C LEU A 432 14.62 -11.94 -5.48
N GLY A 433 14.22 -10.77 -4.99
CA GLY A 433 13.72 -10.53 -3.65
C GLY A 433 14.47 -9.42 -2.92
N ARG A 434 14.10 -9.17 -1.66
CA ARG A 434 14.78 -8.14 -0.87
C ARG A 434 16.14 -8.61 -0.37
N GLY A 435 17.16 -7.84 -0.68
CA GLY A 435 18.53 -8.13 -0.25
C GLY A 435 18.68 -8.33 1.28
N SER A 436 17.88 -7.61 2.06
CA SER A 436 17.84 -7.73 3.54
C SER A 436 17.22 -9.04 4.06
N GLN A 437 16.47 -9.77 3.24
CA GLN A 437 15.85 -11.06 3.58
C GLN A 437 16.58 -12.24 2.96
N CYS A 438 17.61 -11.97 2.17
CA CYS A 438 18.40 -12.99 1.51
C CYS A 438 19.04 -13.95 2.53
N ILE A 439 18.80 -15.25 2.36
CA ILE A 439 19.36 -16.32 3.21
C ILE A 439 20.70 -16.74 2.61
N ASN A 440 21.78 -16.60 3.38
CA ASN A 440 23.09 -17.09 2.98
C ASN A 440 23.28 -18.51 3.51
N THR A 441 23.27 -19.49 2.61
CA THR A 441 23.44 -20.91 2.94
C THR A 441 24.65 -21.49 2.20
N GLY A 442 25.70 -21.81 2.91
CA GLY A 442 26.92 -22.38 2.30
C GLY A 442 27.61 -21.52 1.24
N GLY A 443 27.47 -20.19 1.34
CA GLY A 443 27.98 -19.24 0.34
C GLY A 443 27.02 -18.91 -0.81
N GLU A 444 25.91 -19.66 -0.91
CA GLU A 444 24.85 -19.41 -1.89
C GLU A 444 23.78 -18.47 -1.32
N LYS A 445 23.17 -17.68 -2.20
CA LYS A 445 22.08 -16.76 -1.86
C LYS A 445 20.71 -17.35 -2.22
N VAL A 446 19.81 -17.41 -1.23
CA VAL A 446 18.45 -17.87 -1.40
C VAL A 446 17.50 -16.73 -1.04
N TYR A 447 16.62 -16.38 -1.95
CA TYR A 447 15.59 -15.39 -1.72
C TYR A 447 14.30 -16.08 -1.27
N PRO A 448 13.74 -15.73 -0.09
CA PRO A 448 12.54 -16.39 0.46
C PRO A 448 11.39 -16.50 -0.52
N GLU A 449 11.14 -15.45 -1.28
CA GLU A 449 9.98 -15.31 -2.16
C GLU A 449 9.94 -16.39 -3.26
N GLU A 450 11.10 -16.79 -3.80
CA GLU A 450 11.16 -17.86 -4.81
C GLU A 450 10.81 -19.24 -4.23
N VAL A 451 11.26 -19.49 -2.98
CA VAL A 451 10.95 -20.75 -2.29
C VAL A 451 9.48 -20.77 -1.85
N GLU A 452 8.95 -19.64 -1.39
CA GLU A 452 7.54 -19.48 -1.02
C GLU A 452 6.61 -19.75 -2.20
N GLN A 453 6.95 -19.29 -3.40
CA GLN A 453 6.16 -19.58 -4.60
C GLN A 453 6.12 -21.07 -4.90
N ALA A 454 7.26 -21.76 -4.80
CA ALA A 454 7.32 -23.20 -4.97
C ALA A 454 6.48 -23.93 -3.93
N LEU A 455 6.56 -23.53 -2.65
CA LEU A 455 5.76 -24.10 -1.57
C LEU A 455 4.25 -23.91 -1.79
N LYS A 456 3.83 -22.71 -2.17
CA LYS A 456 2.42 -22.36 -2.40
C LYS A 456 1.81 -23.08 -3.62
N SER A 457 2.64 -23.62 -4.50
CA SER A 457 2.18 -24.47 -5.61
C SER A 457 1.88 -25.92 -5.19
N HIS A 458 2.22 -26.32 -3.94
CA HIS A 458 1.85 -27.63 -3.41
C HIS A 458 0.34 -27.69 -3.12
N PRO A 459 -0.38 -28.76 -3.50
CA PRO A 459 -1.85 -28.85 -3.39
C PRO A 459 -2.37 -28.68 -1.95
N ASP A 460 -1.62 -29.15 -0.95
CA ASP A 460 -2.03 -29.12 0.45
C ASP A 460 -1.58 -27.85 1.20
N VAL A 461 -0.78 -26.98 0.56
CA VAL A 461 -0.30 -25.73 1.15
C VAL A 461 -1.28 -24.60 0.87
N TYR A 462 -1.77 -23.96 1.94
CA TYR A 462 -2.61 -22.77 1.86
C TYR A 462 -1.78 -21.49 1.73
N ASP A 463 -0.80 -21.33 2.62
CA ASP A 463 0.15 -20.19 2.61
C ASP A 463 1.50 -20.64 3.18
N ALA A 464 2.57 -19.91 2.85
CA ALA A 464 3.91 -20.21 3.33
C ALA A 464 4.77 -18.97 3.47
N LEU A 465 5.64 -18.94 4.47
CA LEU A 465 6.78 -18.04 4.60
C LEU A 465 8.06 -18.81 4.77
N VAL A 466 9.17 -18.24 4.28
CA VAL A 466 10.49 -18.85 4.33
C VAL A 466 11.46 -17.94 5.09
N ALA A 467 12.25 -18.52 6.00
CA ALA A 467 13.24 -17.78 6.77
C ALA A 467 14.57 -18.53 6.85
N GLY A 468 15.65 -17.78 7.04
CA GLY A 468 16.96 -18.34 7.35
C GLY A 468 17.09 -18.58 8.84
N VAL A 469 17.29 -19.84 9.25
CA VAL A 469 17.59 -20.22 10.62
C VAL A 469 19.11 -20.43 10.75
N PRO A 470 19.76 -19.93 11.82
CA PRO A 470 21.20 -20.11 12.01
C PRO A 470 21.60 -21.58 11.95
N ASP A 471 22.67 -21.90 11.22
CA ASP A 471 23.19 -23.26 11.04
C ASP A 471 24.71 -23.23 11.19
N PRO A 472 25.28 -24.06 12.08
CA PRO A 472 26.72 -24.04 12.34
C PRO A 472 27.60 -24.46 11.16
N THR A 473 27.04 -25.21 10.20
CA THR A 473 27.76 -25.70 9.02
C THR A 473 27.62 -24.77 7.83
N TRP A 474 26.41 -24.21 7.64
CA TRP A 474 26.03 -23.46 6.43
C TRP A 474 25.86 -21.96 6.67
N GLY A 475 26.07 -21.48 7.93
CA GLY A 475 25.74 -20.10 8.34
C GLY A 475 24.24 -19.92 8.55
N SER A 476 23.43 -20.33 7.60
CA SER A 476 21.97 -20.45 7.75
C SER A 476 21.46 -21.60 6.90
N HIS A 477 20.38 -22.23 7.31
CA HIS A 477 19.60 -23.13 6.46
C HIS A 477 18.23 -22.53 6.14
N VAL A 478 17.62 -23.02 5.06
CA VAL A 478 16.30 -22.60 4.61
C VAL A 478 15.24 -23.33 5.42
N ALA A 479 14.39 -22.58 6.14
CA ALA A 479 13.27 -23.11 6.90
C ALA A 479 11.95 -22.64 6.30
N ALA A 480 11.00 -23.55 6.11
CA ALA A 480 9.64 -23.27 5.64
C ALA A 480 8.65 -23.30 6.81
N VAL A 481 7.87 -22.23 6.96
CA VAL A 481 6.70 -22.18 7.85
C VAL A 481 5.46 -22.23 6.95
N VAL A 482 4.64 -23.26 7.12
CA VAL A 482 3.56 -23.61 6.22
C VAL A 482 2.23 -23.66 6.94
N GLN A 483 1.21 -23.03 6.38
CA GLN A 483 -0.19 -23.23 6.73
C GLN A 483 -0.81 -24.24 5.77
N VAL A 484 -1.44 -25.27 6.30
CA VAL A 484 -2.08 -26.34 5.53
C VAL A 484 -3.49 -25.91 5.13
N ARG A 485 -3.97 -26.35 3.98
CA ARG A 485 -5.37 -26.15 3.55
C ARG A 485 -6.33 -26.87 4.50
N GLU A 486 -7.47 -26.27 4.74
CA GLU A 486 -8.51 -26.88 5.55
C GLU A 486 -8.93 -28.25 4.97
N GLY A 487 -8.96 -29.26 5.83
CA GLY A 487 -9.28 -30.63 5.43
C GLY A 487 -8.16 -31.42 4.74
N ALA A 488 -7.02 -30.77 4.43
CA ALA A 488 -5.86 -31.47 3.86
C ALA A 488 -4.98 -32.07 4.97
N GLN A 489 -4.21 -33.10 4.63
CA GLN A 489 -3.20 -33.65 5.51
C GLN A 489 -1.94 -32.78 5.49
N ALA A 490 -1.35 -32.54 6.67
CA ALA A 490 -0.08 -31.82 6.73
C ALA A 490 1.01 -32.56 5.96
N PRO A 491 1.67 -31.94 4.97
CA PRO A 491 2.74 -32.57 4.22
C PRO A 491 3.96 -32.81 5.11
N SER A 492 4.66 -33.90 4.88
CA SER A 492 5.95 -34.14 5.50
C SER A 492 7.06 -33.28 4.86
N LEU A 493 8.19 -33.14 5.57
CA LEU A 493 9.36 -32.45 5.00
C LEU A 493 9.82 -33.11 3.69
N ASP A 494 9.84 -34.44 3.62
CA ASP A 494 10.23 -35.16 2.40
C ASP A 494 9.29 -34.89 1.22
N GLN A 495 8.00 -34.77 1.46
CA GLN A 495 7.02 -34.41 0.43
C GLN A 495 7.26 -32.97 -0.08
N ILE A 496 7.43 -32.02 0.83
CA ILE A 496 7.77 -30.63 0.50
C ILE A 496 9.08 -30.56 -0.28
N GLN A 497 10.13 -31.26 0.19
CA GLN A 497 11.42 -31.29 -0.50
C GLN A 497 11.29 -31.90 -1.90
N SER A 498 10.57 -33.00 -2.06
CA SER A 498 10.34 -33.64 -3.36
C SER A 498 9.61 -32.71 -4.31
N HIS A 499 8.59 -32.00 -3.82
CA HIS A 499 7.86 -31.00 -4.62
C HIS A 499 8.76 -29.83 -5.03
N CYS A 500 9.55 -29.28 -4.11
CA CYS A 500 10.46 -28.17 -4.39
C CYS A 500 11.59 -28.56 -5.35
N ARG A 501 12.14 -29.79 -5.26
CA ARG A 501 13.22 -30.28 -6.17
C ARG A 501 12.86 -30.26 -7.63
N THR A 502 11.58 -30.29 -7.98
CA THR A 502 11.13 -30.20 -9.38
C THR A 502 11.15 -28.76 -9.91
N ARG A 503 11.38 -27.76 -9.05
CA ARG A 503 11.25 -26.33 -9.37
C ARG A 503 12.45 -25.47 -8.97
N LEU A 504 13.24 -25.93 -8.00
CA LEU A 504 14.31 -25.15 -7.38
C LEU A 504 15.63 -25.93 -7.35
N ALA A 505 16.73 -25.18 -7.42
CA ALA A 505 18.06 -25.72 -7.22
C ALA A 505 18.22 -26.32 -5.80
N GLY A 506 19.06 -27.34 -5.66
CA GLY A 506 19.18 -28.14 -4.43
C GLY A 506 19.48 -27.35 -3.16
N TYR A 507 20.28 -26.26 -3.25
CA TYR A 507 20.63 -25.42 -2.11
C TYR A 507 19.46 -24.55 -1.61
N LYS A 508 18.42 -24.34 -2.42
CA LYS A 508 17.21 -23.59 -2.09
C LYS A 508 16.14 -24.43 -1.39
N ILE A 509 16.30 -25.75 -1.37
CA ILE A 509 15.30 -26.66 -0.82
C ILE A 509 15.24 -26.51 0.70
N PRO A 510 14.02 -26.33 1.28
CA PRO A 510 13.87 -26.25 2.73
C PRO A 510 14.44 -27.46 3.45
N ARG A 511 15.24 -27.23 4.49
CA ARG A 511 15.78 -28.29 5.36
C ARG A 511 14.96 -28.49 6.63
N GLN A 512 14.09 -27.53 6.92
CA GLN A 512 13.19 -27.54 8.06
C GLN A 512 11.78 -27.18 7.59
N LEU A 513 10.79 -27.85 8.18
CA LEU A 513 9.36 -27.59 7.94
C LEU A 513 8.66 -27.39 9.28
N VAL A 514 7.97 -26.29 9.44
CA VAL A 514 7.12 -26.00 10.58
C VAL A 514 5.69 -25.81 10.09
N ILE A 515 4.75 -26.57 10.67
CA ILE A 515 3.33 -26.39 10.37
C ILE A 515 2.75 -25.40 11.38
N ALA A 516 2.22 -24.30 10.86
CA ALA A 516 1.57 -23.27 11.65
C ALA A 516 0.04 -23.25 11.38
N PRO A 517 -0.77 -22.96 12.38
CA PRO A 517 -2.23 -22.87 12.21
C PRO A 517 -2.65 -21.73 11.27
N ALA A 518 -1.85 -20.65 11.23
CA ALA A 518 -2.01 -19.54 10.31
C ALA A 518 -0.68 -18.83 10.08
N ILE A 519 -0.47 -18.31 8.89
CA ILE A 519 0.69 -17.46 8.57
C ILE A 519 0.43 -16.04 9.04
N GLN A 520 1.36 -15.49 9.85
CA GLN A 520 1.28 -14.09 10.25
C GLN A 520 1.69 -13.14 9.11
N ARG A 521 0.85 -12.14 8.91
CA ARG A 521 1.09 -11.07 7.96
C ARG A 521 0.85 -9.71 8.61
N SER A 522 1.51 -8.70 8.12
CA SER A 522 1.25 -7.32 8.54
C SER A 522 -0.20 -6.93 8.21
N PRO A 523 -0.71 -5.84 8.78
CA PRO A 523 -2.05 -5.31 8.45
C PRO A 523 -2.28 -5.05 6.97
N SER A 524 -1.19 -4.79 6.23
CA SER A 524 -1.21 -4.61 4.77
C SER A 524 -1.11 -5.91 3.98
N GLY A 525 -1.23 -7.08 4.63
CA GLY A 525 -1.08 -8.38 3.98
C GLY A 525 0.37 -8.79 3.66
N LYS A 526 1.36 -7.96 3.98
CA LYS A 526 2.77 -8.25 3.72
C LYS A 526 3.29 -9.33 4.67
N ALA A 527 4.23 -10.15 4.18
CA ALA A 527 4.91 -11.20 4.95
C ALA A 527 5.57 -10.66 6.22
N ASP A 528 5.35 -11.33 7.35
CA ASP A 528 6.07 -11.07 8.59
C ASP A 528 7.23 -12.07 8.74
N TYR A 529 8.36 -11.73 8.11
CA TYR A 529 9.58 -12.56 8.16
C TYR A 529 10.22 -12.63 9.56
N ARG A 530 9.95 -11.66 10.44
CA ARG A 530 10.43 -11.71 11.83
C ARG A 530 9.71 -12.81 12.59
N TRP A 531 8.39 -12.86 12.46
CA TRP A 531 7.57 -13.93 13.02
C TRP A 531 7.97 -15.29 12.45
N ALA A 532 8.10 -15.43 11.13
CA ALA A 532 8.49 -16.69 10.49
C ALA A 532 9.85 -17.19 11.00
N LYS A 533 10.81 -16.29 11.15
CA LYS A 533 12.13 -16.62 11.69
C LYS A 533 12.07 -17.06 13.16
N ALA A 534 11.29 -16.37 14.00
CA ALA A 534 11.11 -16.72 15.39
C ALA A 534 10.52 -18.12 15.53
N VAL A 535 9.41 -18.40 14.86
CA VAL A 535 8.71 -19.68 14.85
C VAL A 535 9.63 -20.82 14.36
N ALA A 536 10.38 -20.58 13.27
CA ALA A 536 11.31 -21.58 12.74
C ALA A 536 12.49 -21.85 13.72
N THR A 537 13.02 -20.80 14.35
CA THR A 537 14.14 -20.93 15.30
C THR A 537 13.71 -21.65 16.59
N GLU A 538 12.51 -21.36 17.11
CA GLU A 538 11.97 -22.07 18.28
C GLU A 538 11.77 -23.56 18.00
N ALA A 539 11.26 -23.91 16.81
CA ALA A 539 11.08 -25.30 16.42
C ALA A 539 12.40 -26.07 16.17
N ASP A 540 13.49 -25.36 15.86
CA ASP A 540 14.83 -25.97 15.70
C ASP A 540 15.48 -26.28 17.03
N THR A 541 15.09 -25.61 18.11
CA THR A 541 15.62 -25.78 19.46
C THR A 541 14.78 -26.73 20.32
N ALA A 542 13.60 -27.13 19.88
CA ALA A 542 12.70 -28.06 20.58
C ALA A 542 12.91 -29.51 20.14
#